data_791c062904d391380bc787028c8a9619
#
_entry.id   791c062904d391380bc787028c8a9619
#
_cell.length_a   1.000
_cell.length_b   1.000
_cell.length_c   1.000
_cell.angle_alpha   90.00
_cell.angle_beta   90.00
_cell.angle_gamma   90.00
#
_symmetry.space_group_name_H-M   'P 1'
#
loop_
_entity.id
_entity.type
_entity.pdbx_description
1 polymer ?
#
loop_
_entity_poly.entity_id
_entity_poly.type
_entity_poly.pdbx_seq_one_letter_code
_entity_poly.pdbx_strand_id
1 'polypeptide(L)'
;MSDRPSDTPIELVSIHWVRVQVIVEGRLAGGMALDPSSFDLRLAGRDTRFPPTHADVEDGRITLRYNVMNGPGLDPMSAGRWTLAARVVGGDQAIDPVASIGAFQLADRLFTVRPIHDESRGTLSFDVSYDAEIRRLPDPSVGDRARWFVRQVAIQTRRLGFRLLVRSTGLFQRRRRRQVMFASNLISEMSGNLKAVHDRMIERGLDRTYDLVTILRPRAGESRGFLGRVALARALARSDVIMLDDSYPPLHWLKLGPKVRIIQMWHAAGAFKTVGYSRVGKPDEAERFARVHKDYAAAIVSSAHDIPFYAEAFGIPEDRVVPTGIPRMDRFFDERAKAAGLAAARAAFPETAGHMTVLYAPTFRGRGPTSASFDFEKVDYAALHAVAVEKDAIVIIKMHPFVREPLGIPQAFRDRLIDGSKSGLDVNDLLFAVDLLITDYSSIVFEFSTLRRPMLFYAYDLDDYIGSRDFYVPFESFVPGRIVRTFPELVDAIRRDDFELEKVGAFAETHFAYLDAGSSDRVIDQLILPFVSGGQR
;
A
#
# COMPACT_ATOMS: atom_id res chain seq x y z
N MET A 1 25.69 19.36 27.91
CA MET A 1 25.27 20.40 26.97
C MET A 1 23.80 20.68 27.26
N SER A 2 23.44 21.94 27.46
CA SER A 2 22.18 22.38 28.09
C SER A 2 20.95 22.00 27.29
N ASP A 3 20.06 21.19 27.89
CA ASP A 3 18.71 20.85 27.40
C ASP A 3 17.74 22.05 27.55
N ARG A 4 18.07 23.21 27.01
CA ARG A 4 17.09 24.29 26.94
C ARG A 4 16.26 24.15 25.67
N PRO A 5 14.90 24.21 25.77
CA PRO A 5 14.03 24.30 24.61
C PRO A 5 14.43 25.51 23.76
N SER A 6 14.16 25.45 22.44
CA SER A 6 14.36 26.61 21.57
C SER A 6 13.52 27.77 22.10
N ASP A 7 14.09 29.01 22.11
CA ASP A 7 13.43 30.19 22.70
C ASP A 7 12.19 30.66 21.90
N THR A 8 11.96 30.14 20.69
CA THR A 8 10.79 30.50 19.87
C THR A 8 9.60 29.61 20.24
N PRO A 9 8.54 30.17 20.87
CA PRO A 9 7.40 29.37 21.26
C PRO A 9 6.49 29.04 20.06
N ILE A 10 5.92 27.85 20.12
CA ILE A 10 4.80 27.41 19.27
C ILE A 10 3.50 27.71 20.04
N GLU A 11 2.64 28.55 19.49
CA GLU A 11 1.28 28.72 19.98
C GLU A 11 0.45 27.52 19.50
N LEU A 12 0.03 26.64 20.41
CA LEU A 12 -0.72 25.43 20.08
C LEU A 12 -2.14 25.79 19.59
N VAL A 13 -2.50 25.27 18.41
CA VAL A 13 -3.82 25.48 17.80
C VAL A 13 -4.69 24.22 17.94
N SER A 14 -4.16 23.04 17.60
CA SER A 14 -4.90 21.79 17.72
C SER A 14 -3.99 20.58 17.87
N ILE A 15 -4.54 19.50 18.46
CA ILE A 15 -3.99 18.14 18.42
C ILE A 15 -5.10 17.21 18.01
N HIS A 16 -4.91 16.51 16.91
CA HIS A 16 -5.88 15.55 16.41
C HIS A 16 -5.20 14.31 15.80
N TRP A 17 -5.98 13.28 15.53
CA TRP A 17 -5.49 12.02 15.02
C TRP A 17 -5.95 11.79 13.58
N VAL A 18 -5.03 11.36 12.75
CA VAL A 18 -5.32 10.82 11.43
C VAL A 18 -4.72 9.42 11.37
N ARG A 19 -5.55 8.41 11.53
CA ARG A 19 -5.13 6.99 11.64
C ARG A 19 -4.13 6.79 12.78
N VAL A 20 -2.89 6.42 12.48
CA VAL A 20 -1.80 6.20 13.44
C VAL A 20 -0.87 7.40 13.61
N GLN A 21 -1.24 8.54 13.04
CA GLN A 21 -0.46 9.77 13.16
C GLN A 21 -1.13 10.74 14.12
N VAL A 22 -0.38 11.26 15.07
CA VAL A 22 -0.77 12.44 15.81
C VAL A 22 -0.32 13.68 15.04
N ILE A 23 -1.24 14.59 14.81
CA ILE A 23 -1.03 15.87 14.14
C ILE A 23 -1.03 16.95 15.21
N VAL A 24 0.03 17.73 15.24
CA VAL A 24 0.16 18.92 16.11
C VAL A 24 0.19 20.15 15.23
N GLU A 25 -0.81 21.01 15.34
CA GLU A 25 -0.88 22.28 14.62
C GLU A 25 -0.62 23.44 15.56
N GLY A 26 0.13 24.41 15.10
CA GLY A 26 0.47 25.58 15.86
C GLY A 26 0.77 26.79 14.99
N ARG A 27 1.09 27.91 15.67
CA ARG A 27 1.61 29.12 15.07
C ARG A 27 2.98 29.45 15.63
N LEU A 28 3.90 29.88 14.81
CA LEU A 28 5.21 30.36 15.25
C LEU A 28 5.09 31.83 15.64
N ALA A 29 5.46 32.14 16.88
CA ALA A 29 5.58 33.53 17.32
C ALA A 29 6.84 34.15 16.71
N GLY A 30 6.67 35.01 15.68
CA GLY A 30 7.74 35.90 15.17
C GLY A 30 8.68 35.30 14.13
N GLY A 31 8.18 34.84 13.00
CA GLY A 31 8.92 34.78 11.72
C GLY A 31 10.34 34.14 11.64
N MET A 32 10.83 33.51 12.69
CA MET A 32 12.15 32.89 12.75
C MET A 32 12.10 31.43 12.30
N ALA A 33 13.08 31.02 11.48
CA ALA A 33 13.29 29.61 11.17
C ALA A 33 13.73 28.85 12.42
N LEU A 34 12.98 27.80 12.77
CA LEU A 34 13.35 26.86 13.83
C LEU A 34 14.30 25.80 13.30
N ASP A 35 15.25 25.38 14.16
CA ASP A 35 16.06 24.18 13.90
C ASP A 35 15.12 22.97 13.80
N PRO A 36 15.24 22.11 12.78
CA PRO A 36 14.43 20.89 12.65
C PRO A 36 14.42 20.00 13.89
N SER A 37 15.52 19.95 14.67
CA SER A 37 15.62 19.19 15.92
C SER A 37 14.74 19.75 17.06
N SER A 38 14.22 20.98 16.91
CA SER A 38 13.26 21.58 17.86
C SER A 38 11.92 20.85 17.83
N PHE A 39 11.62 20.13 16.77
CA PHE A 39 10.40 19.37 16.62
C PHE A 39 10.52 17.90 17.07
N ASP A 40 11.68 17.49 17.57
CA ASP A 40 11.86 16.13 18.11
C ASP A 40 11.05 15.94 19.41
N LEU A 41 10.39 14.79 19.51
CA LEU A 41 9.91 14.29 20.79
C LEU A 41 11.07 13.58 21.52
N ARG A 42 11.30 13.91 22.79
CA ARG A 42 12.36 13.33 23.63
C ARG A 42 11.78 12.49 24.74
N LEU A 43 12.25 11.25 24.88
CA LEU A 43 11.80 10.37 25.96
C LEU A 43 12.46 10.75 27.28
N ALA A 44 11.64 10.99 28.31
CA ALA A 44 12.10 11.34 29.63
C ALA A 44 13.08 10.29 30.21
N GLY A 45 14.24 10.76 30.69
CA GLY A 45 15.26 9.90 31.28
C GLY A 45 16.09 9.06 30.31
N ARG A 46 15.96 9.29 29.01
CA ARG A 46 16.75 8.60 27.95
C ARG A 46 17.16 9.59 26.86
N ASP A 47 18.32 9.37 26.27
CA ASP A 47 18.75 10.12 25.06
C ASP A 47 18.13 9.50 23.80
N THR A 48 16.80 9.42 23.79
CA THR A 48 16.04 8.88 22.67
C THR A 48 15.21 10.01 22.07
N ARG A 49 15.37 10.21 20.76
CA ARG A 49 14.67 11.24 19.98
C ARG A 49 13.73 10.59 18.99
N PHE A 50 12.61 11.23 18.77
CA PHE A 50 11.62 10.84 17.77
C PHE A 50 11.26 12.07 16.93
N PRO A 51 11.87 12.23 15.76
CA PRO A 51 11.56 13.34 14.86
C PRO A 51 10.15 13.18 14.30
N PRO A 52 9.51 14.28 13.89
CA PRO A 52 8.26 14.19 13.12
C PRO A 52 8.52 13.47 11.78
N THR A 53 7.55 12.72 11.32
CA THR A 53 7.58 12.12 9.97
C THR A 53 7.39 13.17 8.89
N HIS A 54 6.75 14.28 9.25
CA HIS A 54 6.57 15.46 8.39
C HIS A 54 6.51 16.71 9.26
N ALA A 55 7.18 17.77 8.83
CA ALA A 55 7.10 19.08 9.43
C ALA A 55 6.94 20.11 8.30
N ASP A 56 5.82 20.79 8.31
CA ASP A 56 5.51 21.86 7.36
C ASP A 56 5.38 23.20 8.09
N VAL A 57 5.99 24.23 7.53
CA VAL A 57 5.93 25.59 8.06
C VAL A 57 5.59 26.53 6.92
N GLU A 58 4.32 26.93 6.86
CA GLU A 58 3.79 27.83 5.83
C GLU A 58 3.12 29.04 6.49
N ASP A 59 3.47 30.25 6.08
CA ASP A 59 2.89 31.51 6.57
C ASP A 59 2.80 31.63 8.10
N GLY A 60 3.83 31.13 8.81
CA GLY A 60 3.85 31.13 10.28
C GLY A 60 2.97 30.08 10.92
N ARG A 61 2.28 29.26 10.16
CA ARG A 61 1.62 28.03 10.64
C ARG A 61 2.60 26.88 10.62
N ILE A 62 2.51 26.01 11.61
CA ILE A 62 3.29 24.79 11.71
C ILE A 62 2.37 23.60 11.80
N THR A 63 2.67 22.55 11.02
CA THR A 63 2.00 21.25 11.09
C THR A 63 3.06 20.18 11.29
N LEU A 64 3.04 19.50 12.44
CA LEU A 64 3.93 18.39 12.77
C LEU A 64 3.13 17.09 12.76
N ARG A 65 3.66 16.06 12.09
CA ARG A 65 3.06 14.72 12.05
C ARG A 65 4.02 13.70 12.67
N TYR A 66 3.53 12.91 13.61
CA TYR A 66 4.31 11.83 14.23
C TYR A 66 3.57 10.51 14.03
N ASN A 67 4.16 9.60 13.28
CA ASN A 67 3.63 8.24 13.16
C ASN A 67 4.02 7.43 14.40
N VAL A 68 3.11 7.30 15.35
CA VAL A 68 3.38 6.65 16.66
C VAL A 68 3.71 5.15 16.54
N MET A 69 3.45 4.53 15.37
CA MET A 69 3.84 3.15 15.07
C MET A 69 5.26 3.03 14.52
N ASN A 70 5.92 4.15 14.23
CA ASN A 70 7.27 4.22 13.68
C ASN A 70 8.22 4.97 14.63
N GLY A 71 8.22 4.58 15.88
CA GLY A 71 9.14 5.14 16.88
C GLY A 71 10.61 4.74 16.64
N PRO A 72 11.51 5.22 17.50
CA PRO A 72 12.93 4.90 17.41
C PRO A 72 13.18 3.40 17.35
N GLY A 73 13.94 2.96 16.35
CA GLY A 73 14.17 1.54 16.06
C GLY A 73 13.08 0.88 15.21
N LEU A 74 12.19 1.69 14.63
CA LEU A 74 11.08 1.23 13.78
C LEU A 74 10.07 0.32 14.54
N ASP A 75 9.92 0.54 15.84
CA ASP A 75 8.90 -0.08 16.68
C ASP A 75 7.89 0.99 17.12
N PRO A 76 6.67 0.66 17.55
CA PRO A 76 5.76 1.63 18.13
C PRO A 76 6.44 2.40 19.26
N MET A 77 6.04 3.66 19.49
CA MET A 77 6.61 4.49 20.54
C MET A 77 6.68 3.72 21.86
N SER A 78 7.84 3.68 22.50
CA SER A 78 8.01 2.99 23.78
C SER A 78 7.23 3.68 24.89
N ALA A 79 6.78 2.91 25.89
CA ALA A 79 6.09 3.45 27.05
C ALA A 79 6.93 4.51 27.76
N GLY A 80 6.27 5.55 28.23
CA GLY A 80 6.89 6.67 28.93
C GLY A 80 6.38 8.02 28.45
N ARG A 81 6.97 9.08 29.01
CA ARG A 81 6.63 10.45 28.62
C ARG A 81 7.57 10.98 27.56
N TRP A 82 7.01 11.38 26.44
CA TRP A 82 7.70 11.98 25.31
C TRP A 82 7.38 13.46 25.24
N THR A 83 8.36 14.32 25.35
CA THR A 83 8.18 15.78 25.40
C THR A 83 8.74 16.42 24.15
N LEU A 84 7.96 17.33 23.54
CA LEU A 84 8.39 18.14 22.41
C LEU A 84 9.54 19.04 22.81
N ALA A 85 10.60 19.09 22.02
CA ALA A 85 11.77 19.88 22.31
C ALA A 85 11.54 21.40 22.19
N ALA A 86 10.56 21.82 21.36
CA ALA A 86 10.13 23.20 21.28
C ALA A 86 9.30 23.62 22.50
N ARG A 87 9.39 24.91 22.86
CA ARG A 87 8.49 25.52 23.84
C ARG A 87 7.10 25.69 23.23
N VAL A 88 6.06 25.30 23.97
CA VAL A 88 4.66 25.40 23.54
C VAL A 88 3.91 26.32 24.48
N VAL A 89 3.18 27.30 23.95
CA VAL A 89 2.40 28.28 24.70
C VAL A 89 0.96 28.30 24.22
N GLY A 90 0.03 28.69 25.05
CA GLY A 90 -1.40 28.73 24.75
C GLY A 90 -1.99 27.33 24.59
N GLY A 91 -3.29 27.23 24.37
CA GLY A 91 -3.93 25.99 23.92
C GLY A 91 -4.69 25.18 24.95
N ASP A 92 -5.14 25.76 26.07
CA ASP A 92 -6.04 25.04 27.00
C ASP A 92 -7.32 24.53 26.33
N GLN A 93 -7.73 25.17 25.23
CA GLN A 93 -8.86 24.73 24.40
C GLN A 93 -8.45 23.87 23.19
N ALA A 94 -7.15 23.75 22.93
CA ALA A 94 -6.62 23.02 21.76
C ALA A 94 -6.54 21.50 21.99
N ILE A 95 -6.65 21.06 23.25
CA ILE A 95 -6.62 19.64 23.62
C ILE A 95 -7.99 19.21 24.12
N ASP A 96 -8.74 18.54 23.24
CA ASP A 96 -9.94 17.83 23.69
C ASP A 96 -9.52 16.64 24.55
N PRO A 97 -9.98 16.52 25.82
CA PRO A 97 -9.56 15.46 26.72
C PRO A 97 -9.85 14.04 26.25
N VAL A 98 -10.77 13.88 25.29
CA VAL A 98 -11.19 12.59 24.75
C VAL A 98 -10.75 12.41 23.29
N ALA A 99 -11.03 13.38 22.43
CA ALA A 99 -10.72 13.29 21.00
C ALA A 99 -9.22 13.35 20.71
N SER A 100 -8.42 13.95 21.60
CA SER A 100 -6.96 14.00 21.45
C SER A 100 -6.22 12.75 21.92
N ILE A 101 -6.92 11.74 22.48
CA ILE A 101 -6.31 10.47 22.91
C ILE A 101 -6.28 9.50 21.73
N GLY A 102 -5.10 9.02 21.35
CA GLY A 102 -4.92 7.89 20.44
C GLY A 102 -4.93 6.57 21.22
N ALA A 103 -5.82 5.66 20.86
CA ALA A 103 -5.89 4.32 21.46
C ALA A 103 -5.93 3.26 20.36
N PHE A 104 -5.00 2.31 20.40
CA PHE A 104 -4.80 1.32 19.35
C PHE A 104 -4.64 -0.08 19.94
N GLN A 105 -5.34 -1.05 19.37
CA GLN A 105 -5.16 -2.45 19.74
C GLN A 105 -3.86 -2.99 19.11
N LEU A 106 -2.90 -3.38 19.93
CA LEU A 106 -1.66 -4.02 19.50
C LEU A 106 -1.60 -5.44 20.09
N ALA A 107 -1.95 -6.43 19.29
CA ALA A 107 -2.03 -7.85 19.72
C ALA A 107 -2.90 -8.00 21.00
N ASP A 108 -2.28 -8.27 22.15
CA ASP A 108 -2.93 -8.47 23.45
C ASP A 108 -2.93 -7.22 24.34
N ARG A 109 -2.51 -6.06 23.81
CA ARG A 109 -2.33 -4.83 24.58
C ARG A 109 -3.07 -3.67 23.95
N LEU A 110 -3.57 -2.78 24.80
CA LEU A 110 -4.05 -1.47 24.39
C LEU A 110 -2.88 -0.49 24.46
N PHE A 111 -2.46 0.00 23.29
CA PHE A 111 -1.47 1.06 23.15
C PHE A 111 -2.20 2.40 23.18
N THR A 112 -1.88 3.23 24.16
CA THR A 112 -2.52 4.52 24.34
C THR A 112 -1.48 5.63 24.32
N VAL A 113 -1.77 6.70 23.60
CA VAL A 113 -0.97 7.92 23.52
C VAL A 113 -1.86 9.08 23.95
N ARG A 114 -1.51 9.74 25.04
CA ARG A 114 -2.28 10.85 25.62
C ARG A 114 -1.46 12.13 25.61
N PRO A 115 -1.90 13.20 24.92
CA PRO A 115 -1.24 14.49 24.99
C PRO A 115 -1.46 15.15 26.36
N ILE A 116 -0.43 15.81 26.84
CA ILE A 116 -0.44 16.61 28.08
C ILE A 116 0.26 17.93 27.80
N HIS A 117 -0.45 19.03 27.98
CA HIS A 117 0.11 20.36 27.90
C HIS A 117 0.28 20.93 29.33
N ASP A 118 1.48 21.40 29.65
CA ASP A 118 1.78 22.14 30.90
C ASP A 118 2.09 23.57 30.52
N GLU A 119 1.08 24.43 30.61
CA GLU A 119 1.19 25.85 30.27
C GLU A 119 2.22 26.57 31.14
N SER A 120 2.31 26.19 32.43
CA SER A 120 3.25 26.81 33.38
C SER A 120 4.71 26.58 33.00
N ARG A 121 5.01 25.45 32.38
CA ARG A 121 6.33 25.06 31.89
C ARG A 121 6.52 25.32 30.40
N GLY A 122 5.44 25.61 29.68
CA GLY A 122 5.45 25.74 28.21
C GLY A 122 5.85 24.43 27.51
N THR A 123 5.35 23.28 28.00
CA THR A 123 5.72 21.98 27.45
C THR A 123 4.51 21.19 26.94
N LEU A 124 4.65 20.62 25.76
CA LEU A 124 3.73 19.61 25.23
C LEU A 124 4.38 18.23 25.34
N SER A 125 3.70 17.30 25.99
CA SER A 125 4.18 15.93 26.18
C SER A 125 3.12 14.93 25.74
N PHE A 126 3.56 13.69 25.43
CA PHE A 126 2.70 12.55 25.13
C PHE A 126 3.03 11.42 26.10
N ASP A 127 2.07 11.06 26.96
CA ASP A 127 2.19 9.87 27.81
C ASP A 127 1.79 8.64 27.01
N VAL A 128 2.73 7.72 26.84
CA VAL A 128 2.56 6.48 26.12
C VAL A 128 2.47 5.33 27.11
N SER A 129 1.37 4.57 27.05
CA SER A 129 1.15 3.39 27.88
C SER A 129 0.77 2.16 27.05
N TYR A 130 1.03 0.98 27.63
CA TYR A 130 0.65 -0.32 27.10
C TYR A 130 -0.10 -1.07 28.20
N ASP A 131 -1.42 -0.97 28.14
CA ASP A 131 -2.28 -1.64 29.12
C ASP A 131 -2.65 -3.04 28.63
N ALA A 132 -2.69 -4.01 29.54
CA ALA A 132 -3.19 -5.33 29.20
C ALA A 132 -4.71 -5.24 28.94
N GLU A 133 -5.17 -5.68 27.78
CA GLU A 133 -6.59 -5.70 27.47
C GLU A 133 -7.31 -6.70 28.38
N ILE A 134 -8.45 -6.29 28.98
CA ILE A 134 -9.30 -7.14 29.84
C ILE A 134 -10.18 -8.09 28.99
N ARG A 135 -9.81 -8.45 27.77
CA ARG A 135 -10.38 -9.61 27.12
C ARG A 135 -9.70 -10.86 27.68
N ARG A 136 -10.22 -11.34 28.79
CA ARG A 136 -9.95 -12.71 29.24
C ARG A 136 -10.51 -13.65 28.17
N LEU A 137 -9.70 -13.95 27.16
CA LEU A 137 -9.86 -15.23 26.47
C LEU A 137 -9.82 -16.29 27.57
N PRO A 138 -10.69 -17.33 27.52
CA PRO A 138 -10.63 -18.41 28.49
C PRO A 138 -9.18 -18.89 28.57
N ASP A 139 -8.66 -19.00 29.79
CA ASP A 139 -7.28 -19.39 30.03
C ASP A 139 -6.96 -20.67 29.22
N PRO A 140 -5.98 -20.66 28.33
CA PRO A 140 -5.67 -21.81 27.51
C PRO A 140 -5.33 -22.99 28.42
N SER A 141 -5.88 -24.15 28.13
CA SER A 141 -5.60 -25.36 28.90
C SER A 141 -4.09 -25.64 28.99
N VAL A 142 -3.64 -26.36 29.99
CA VAL A 142 -2.23 -26.76 30.12
C VAL A 142 -1.74 -27.43 28.83
N GLY A 143 -2.59 -28.24 28.20
CA GLY A 143 -2.30 -28.89 26.92
C GLY A 143 -2.16 -27.92 25.77
N ASP A 144 -2.92 -26.81 25.74
CA ASP A 144 -2.80 -25.78 24.71
C ASP A 144 -1.54 -24.97 24.89
N ARG A 145 -1.17 -24.64 26.14
CA ARG A 145 0.09 -23.97 26.46
C ARG A 145 1.30 -24.82 26.05
N ALA A 146 1.26 -26.12 26.34
CA ALA A 146 2.32 -27.04 25.94
C ALA A 146 2.44 -27.14 24.41
N ARG A 147 1.31 -27.31 23.70
CA ARG A 147 1.28 -27.32 22.22
C ARG A 147 1.80 -26.03 21.63
N TRP A 148 1.37 -24.88 22.16
CA TRP A 148 1.85 -23.56 21.75
C TRP A 148 3.37 -23.44 21.97
N PHE A 149 3.88 -23.84 23.15
CA PHE A 149 5.30 -23.79 23.46
C PHE A 149 6.13 -24.65 22.49
N VAL A 150 5.73 -25.90 22.28
CA VAL A 150 6.40 -26.81 21.32
C VAL A 150 6.41 -26.22 19.91
N ARG A 151 5.29 -25.62 19.49
CA ARG A 151 5.19 -24.93 18.19
C ARG A 151 6.14 -23.75 18.11
N GLN A 152 6.25 -22.92 19.16
CA GLN A 152 7.16 -21.79 19.20
C GLN A 152 8.62 -22.23 19.14
N VAL A 153 9.01 -23.25 19.91
CA VAL A 153 10.37 -23.82 19.87
C VAL A 153 10.68 -24.33 18.47
N ALA A 154 9.77 -25.07 17.84
CA ALA A 154 9.96 -25.57 16.47
C ALA A 154 10.13 -24.42 15.45
N ILE A 155 9.34 -23.34 15.57
CA ILE A 155 9.46 -22.16 14.72
C ILE A 155 10.81 -21.48 14.90
N GLN A 156 11.23 -21.25 16.16
CA GLN A 156 12.52 -20.59 16.45
C GLN A 156 13.71 -21.43 15.99
N THR A 157 13.66 -22.74 16.19
CA THR A 157 14.70 -23.67 15.71
C THR A 157 14.82 -23.64 14.19
N ARG A 158 13.69 -23.66 13.47
CA ARG A 158 13.67 -23.53 12.00
C ARG A 158 14.23 -22.18 11.54
N ARG A 159 13.88 -21.08 12.21
CA ARG A 159 14.40 -19.73 11.93
C ARG A 159 15.92 -19.67 12.18
N LEU A 160 16.38 -20.23 13.30
CA LEU A 160 17.81 -20.30 13.61
C LEU A 160 18.58 -21.11 12.56
N GLY A 161 18.09 -22.31 12.21
CA GLY A 161 18.69 -23.14 11.18
C GLY A 161 18.78 -22.42 9.83
N PHE A 162 17.73 -21.69 9.45
CA PHE A 162 17.75 -20.90 8.21
C PHE A 162 18.71 -19.70 8.29
N ARG A 163 18.81 -19.01 9.44
CA ARG A 163 19.82 -17.94 9.65
C ARG A 163 21.24 -18.47 9.50
N LEU A 164 21.52 -19.63 10.07
CA LEU A 164 22.84 -20.28 9.93
C LEU A 164 23.11 -20.66 8.47
N LEU A 165 22.11 -21.18 7.77
CA LEU A 165 22.23 -21.50 6.34
C LEU A 165 22.52 -20.25 5.50
N VAL A 166 21.83 -19.12 5.73
CA VAL A 166 22.12 -17.85 5.04
C VAL A 166 23.54 -17.37 5.32
N ARG A 167 23.99 -17.43 6.58
CA ARG A 167 25.36 -17.05 6.96
C ARG A 167 26.40 -17.94 6.32
N SER A 168 26.24 -19.25 6.37
CA SER A 168 27.21 -20.22 5.81
C SER A 168 27.32 -20.08 4.29
N THR A 169 26.18 -19.92 3.60
CA THR A 169 26.18 -19.70 2.14
C THR A 169 26.87 -18.38 1.75
N GLY A 170 26.83 -17.36 2.60
CA GLY A 170 27.53 -16.09 2.39
C GLY A 170 29.06 -16.17 2.55
N LEU A 171 29.54 -17.01 3.46
CA LEU A 171 30.98 -17.14 3.76
C LEU A 171 31.80 -17.84 2.65
N PHE A 172 31.21 -18.82 1.96
CA PHE A 172 31.92 -19.69 1.01
C PHE A 172 31.87 -19.23 -0.45
N GLN A 173 31.37 -17.98 -0.73
CA GLN A 173 31.16 -17.59 -2.10
C GLN A 173 32.04 -16.42 -2.55
N ARG A 174 32.91 -16.68 -3.53
CA ARG A 174 33.55 -15.62 -4.32
C ARG A 174 32.48 -14.97 -5.20
N ARG A 175 32.15 -13.70 -4.90
CA ARG A 175 31.24 -12.88 -5.74
C ARG A 175 31.97 -12.57 -7.05
N ARG A 176 31.42 -13.03 -8.17
CA ARG A 176 31.88 -12.64 -9.49
C ARG A 176 31.16 -11.40 -10.02
N ARG A 177 29.84 -11.30 -9.71
CA ARG A 177 28.98 -10.18 -10.12
C ARG A 177 28.11 -9.73 -8.95
N ARG A 178 27.63 -8.49 -9.01
CA ARG A 178 26.58 -7.97 -8.13
C ARG A 178 25.26 -8.63 -8.46
N GLN A 179 24.43 -8.86 -7.47
CA GLN A 179 23.18 -9.59 -7.64
C GLN A 179 21.96 -8.72 -7.31
N VAL A 180 21.01 -8.71 -8.25
CA VAL A 180 19.66 -8.14 -8.06
C VAL A 180 18.67 -9.31 -7.97
N MET A 181 17.96 -9.39 -6.84
CA MET A 181 16.98 -10.44 -6.58
C MET A 181 15.57 -9.87 -6.73
N PHE A 182 14.76 -10.53 -7.54
CA PHE A 182 13.33 -10.26 -7.67
C PHE A 182 12.56 -11.31 -6.87
N ALA A 183 11.86 -10.89 -5.82
CA ALA A 183 11.23 -11.82 -4.90
C ALA A 183 9.78 -11.48 -4.62
N SER A 184 8.92 -12.49 -4.67
CA SER A 184 7.52 -12.40 -4.33
C SER A 184 7.05 -13.58 -3.51
N ASN A 185 6.17 -13.30 -2.55
CA ASN A 185 5.40 -14.33 -1.84
C ASN A 185 3.92 -14.36 -2.31
N LEU A 186 3.57 -13.46 -3.21
CA LEU A 186 2.22 -13.31 -3.76
C LEU A 186 2.02 -14.12 -5.05
N ILE A 187 2.95 -13.97 -6.00
CA ILE A 187 2.88 -14.54 -7.35
C ILE A 187 3.79 -15.77 -7.51
N SER A 188 3.35 -16.72 -8.32
CA SER A 188 4.13 -17.92 -8.71
C SER A 188 4.80 -17.81 -10.07
N GLU A 189 4.42 -16.80 -10.86
CA GLU A 189 4.99 -16.48 -12.17
C GLU A 189 5.30 -14.98 -12.22
N MET A 190 6.37 -14.60 -12.93
CA MET A 190 6.78 -13.19 -13.04
C MET A 190 5.69 -12.35 -13.69
N SER A 191 5.24 -11.32 -12.98
CA SER A 191 4.22 -10.38 -13.46
C SER A 191 4.36 -9.02 -12.77
N GLY A 192 3.51 -8.07 -13.16
CA GLY A 192 3.42 -6.76 -12.53
C GLY A 192 4.72 -5.97 -12.56
N ASN A 193 4.98 -5.23 -11.48
CA ASN A 193 6.14 -4.35 -11.36
C ASN A 193 7.47 -5.09 -11.44
N LEU A 194 7.55 -6.29 -10.82
CA LEU A 194 8.77 -7.09 -10.85
C LEU A 194 9.14 -7.49 -12.28
N LYS A 195 8.14 -7.94 -13.08
CA LYS A 195 8.36 -8.31 -14.49
C LYS A 195 8.82 -7.11 -15.31
N ALA A 196 8.16 -5.98 -15.18
CA ALA A 196 8.46 -4.78 -15.95
C ALA A 196 9.92 -4.33 -15.75
N VAL A 197 10.38 -4.24 -14.51
CA VAL A 197 11.78 -3.87 -14.21
C VAL A 197 12.77 -4.96 -14.67
N HIS A 198 12.46 -6.23 -14.41
CA HIS A 198 13.32 -7.35 -14.81
C HIS A 198 13.53 -7.38 -16.34
N ASP A 199 12.46 -7.33 -17.10
CA ASP A 199 12.51 -7.36 -18.57
C ASP A 199 13.25 -6.11 -19.10
N ARG A 200 13.00 -4.95 -18.53
CA ARG A 200 13.70 -3.71 -18.90
C ARG A 200 15.20 -3.78 -18.61
N MET A 201 15.62 -4.44 -17.51
CA MET A 201 17.04 -4.69 -17.25
C MET A 201 17.67 -5.59 -18.33
N ILE A 202 16.96 -6.61 -18.79
CA ILE A 202 17.41 -7.48 -19.88
C ILE A 202 17.49 -6.71 -21.19
N GLU A 203 16.48 -5.93 -21.56
CA GLU A 203 16.48 -5.09 -22.76
C GLU A 203 17.67 -4.11 -22.78
N ARG A 204 18.07 -3.58 -21.61
CA ARG A 204 19.23 -2.72 -21.47
C ARG A 204 20.56 -3.50 -21.42
N GLY A 205 20.56 -4.83 -21.52
CA GLY A 205 21.73 -5.69 -21.47
C GLY A 205 22.41 -5.76 -20.09
N LEU A 206 21.69 -5.35 -19.01
CA LEU A 206 22.22 -5.32 -17.65
C LEU A 206 22.40 -6.71 -17.04
N ASP A 207 21.72 -7.73 -17.55
CA ASP A 207 21.91 -9.16 -17.24
C ASP A 207 23.31 -9.68 -17.57
N ARG A 208 24.04 -9.01 -18.47
CA ARG A 208 25.44 -9.31 -18.77
C ARG A 208 26.40 -8.84 -17.67
N THR A 209 25.99 -7.83 -16.92
CA THR A 209 26.82 -7.20 -15.87
C THR A 209 26.41 -7.66 -14.47
N TYR A 210 25.13 -7.86 -14.23
CA TYR A 210 24.55 -8.21 -12.95
C TYR A 210 23.92 -9.59 -12.98
N ASP A 211 23.96 -10.32 -11.87
CA ASP A 211 23.24 -11.58 -11.71
C ASP A 211 21.76 -11.25 -11.37
N LEU A 212 20.83 -11.49 -12.28
CA LEU A 212 19.41 -11.36 -12.04
C LEU A 212 18.86 -12.68 -11.50
N VAL A 213 18.31 -12.68 -10.29
CA VAL A 213 17.81 -13.89 -9.63
C VAL A 213 16.35 -13.72 -9.24
N THR A 214 15.51 -14.67 -9.66
CA THR A 214 14.09 -14.66 -9.38
C THR A 214 13.71 -15.71 -8.35
N ILE A 215 13.05 -15.31 -7.26
CA ILE A 215 12.53 -16.20 -6.20
C ILE A 215 11.07 -15.88 -5.94
N LEU A 216 10.18 -16.66 -6.54
CA LEU A 216 8.73 -16.49 -6.44
C LEU A 216 8.11 -17.50 -5.46
N ARG A 217 6.83 -17.32 -5.18
CA ARG A 217 6.03 -18.29 -4.41
C ARG A 217 5.97 -19.62 -5.14
N PRO A 218 6.09 -20.78 -4.46
CA PRO A 218 5.76 -22.07 -5.05
C PRO A 218 4.32 -22.09 -5.58
N ARG A 219 4.08 -22.86 -6.63
CA ARG A 219 2.72 -23.08 -7.13
C ARG A 219 1.82 -23.68 -6.05
N ALA A 220 0.51 -23.53 -6.21
CA ALA A 220 -0.46 -24.08 -5.27
C ALA A 220 -0.26 -25.60 -5.12
N GLY A 221 -0.18 -26.08 -3.85
CA GLY A 221 0.11 -27.49 -3.55
C GLY A 221 1.60 -27.86 -3.49
N GLU A 222 2.50 -26.98 -3.93
CA GLU A 222 3.95 -27.22 -3.84
C GLU A 222 4.53 -26.58 -2.57
N SER A 223 5.54 -27.21 -2.00
CA SER A 223 6.36 -26.63 -0.92
C SER A 223 7.79 -26.40 -1.41
N ARG A 224 8.45 -25.36 -0.89
CA ARG A 224 9.89 -25.24 -1.09
C ARG A 224 10.58 -26.41 -0.37
N GLY A 225 10.97 -27.43 -1.11
CA GLY A 225 11.81 -28.51 -0.62
C GLY A 225 13.14 -28.00 -0.07
N PHE A 226 14.00 -28.91 0.38
CA PHE A 226 15.32 -28.58 0.95
C PHE A 226 16.16 -27.75 -0.05
N LEU A 227 16.27 -28.19 -1.30
CA LEU A 227 17.03 -27.48 -2.35
C LEU A 227 16.50 -26.06 -2.60
N GLY A 228 15.17 -25.88 -2.62
CA GLY A 228 14.58 -24.55 -2.77
C GLY A 228 14.86 -23.62 -1.57
N ARG A 229 14.99 -24.17 -0.35
CA ARG A 229 15.42 -23.39 0.83
C ARG A 229 16.88 -23.00 0.75
N VAL A 230 17.75 -23.89 0.26
CA VAL A 230 19.18 -23.59 0.04
C VAL A 230 19.32 -22.52 -1.05
N ALA A 231 18.57 -22.62 -2.15
CA ALA A 231 18.56 -21.62 -3.21
C ALA A 231 18.12 -20.24 -2.69
N LEU A 232 17.03 -20.19 -1.90
CA LEU A 232 16.57 -18.95 -1.25
C LEU A 232 17.63 -18.39 -0.29
N ALA A 233 18.22 -19.21 0.57
CA ALA A 233 19.24 -18.77 1.51
C ALA A 233 20.47 -18.20 0.78
N ARG A 234 20.88 -18.85 -0.31
CA ARG A 234 21.97 -18.40 -1.17
C ARG A 234 21.63 -17.09 -1.88
N ALA A 235 20.41 -16.96 -2.42
CA ALA A 235 19.97 -15.73 -3.06
C ALA A 235 19.98 -14.56 -2.06
N LEU A 236 19.40 -14.72 -0.86
CA LEU A 236 19.39 -13.70 0.19
C LEU A 236 20.80 -13.31 0.66
N ALA A 237 21.69 -14.29 0.81
CA ALA A 237 23.07 -14.05 1.26
C ALA A 237 23.93 -13.29 0.24
N ARG A 238 23.58 -13.37 -1.05
CA ARG A 238 24.35 -12.78 -2.17
C ARG A 238 23.79 -11.48 -2.69
N SER A 239 22.51 -11.18 -2.41
CA SER A 239 21.83 -10.02 -2.97
C SER A 239 22.46 -8.72 -2.48
N ASP A 240 22.70 -7.83 -3.40
CA ASP A 240 23.02 -6.43 -3.15
C ASP A 240 21.72 -5.58 -3.14
N VAL A 241 20.78 -5.92 -4.04
CA VAL A 241 19.46 -5.33 -4.11
C VAL A 241 18.39 -6.44 -4.12
N ILE A 242 17.32 -6.25 -3.36
CA ILE A 242 16.16 -7.13 -3.33
C ILE A 242 14.93 -6.30 -3.70
N MET A 243 14.26 -6.67 -4.79
CA MET A 243 13.02 -6.07 -5.27
C MET A 243 11.83 -6.89 -4.78
N LEU A 244 10.85 -6.24 -4.15
CA LEU A 244 9.65 -6.87 -3.61
C LEU A 244 8.39 -6.23 -4.17
N ASP A 245 7.35 -7.02 -4.39
CA ASP A 245 6.01 -6.55 -4.79
C ASP A 245 4.97 -6.61 -3.65
N ASP A 246 5.34 -7.22 -2.53
CA ASP A 246 4.51 -7.34 -1.32
C ASP A 246 5.41 -7.61 -0.11
N SER A 247 4.80 -7.85 1.05
CA SER A 247 5.53 -8.29 2.23
C SER A 247 6.22 -9.63 2.01
N TYR A 248 7.45 -9.76 2.49
CA TYR A 248 8.24 -10.97 2.28
C TYR A 248 8.57 -11.65 3.62
N PRO A 249 7.83 -12.70 4.02
CA PRO A 249 7.91 -13.30 5.36
C PRO A 249 9.32 -13.65 5.87
N PRO A 250 10.28 -14.11 5.06
CA PRO A 250 11.65 -14.34 5.53
C PRO A 250 12.31 -13.09 6.11
N LEU A 251 12.02 -11.90 5.57
CA LEU A 251 12.61 -10.64 6.00
C LEU A 251 12.01 -10.10 7.31
N HIS A 252 10.83 -10.57 7.73
CA HIS A 252 10.23 -10.15 9.00
C HIS A 252 11.08 -10.54 10.23
N TRP A 253 11.92 -11.54 10.12
CA TRP A 253 12.74 -12.08 11.22
C TRP A 253 14.21 -12.30 10.86
N LEU A 254 14.57 -12.20 9.59
CA LEU A 254 15.94 -12.31 9.10
C LEU A 254 16.52 -10.90 8.87
N LYS A 255 17.53 -10.54 9.63
CA LYS A 255 18.30 -9.32 9.36
C LYS A 255 19.39 -9.63 8.35
N LEU A 256 19.36 -8.95 7.22
CA LEU A 256 20.41 -9.00 6.20
C LEU A 256 21.56 -8.03 6.57
N GLY A 257 22.67 -8.13 5.86
CA GLY A 257 23.78 -7.22 6.08
C GLY A 257 23.43 -5.76 5.73
N PRO A 258 24.11 -4.76 6.32
CA PRO A 258 23.75 -3.33 6.17
C PRO A 258 23.96 -2.81 4.74
N LYS A 259 24.64 -3.57 3.88
CA LYS A 259 24.86 -3.23 2.46
C LYS A 259 23.72 -3.68 1.55
N VAL A 260 22.84 -4.58 2.01
CA VAL A 260 21.69 -5.04 1.21
C VAL A 260 20.61 -3.97 1.18
N ARG A 261 20.13 -3.65 0.00
CA ARG A 261 19.05 -2.68 -0.21
C ARG A 261 17.77 -3.41 -0.58
N ILE A 262 16.72 -3.21 0.22
CA ILE A 262 15.40 -3.77 -0.03
C ILE A 262 14.54 -2.67 -0.60
N ILE A 263 14.03 -2.86 -1.82
CA ILE A 263 13.18 -1.90 -2.52
C ILE A 263 11.78 -2.50 -2.63
N GLN A 264 10.81 -1.82 -2.05
CA GLN A 264 9.40 -2.19 -2.13
C GLN A 264 8.76 -1.54 -3.35
N MET A 265 8.30 -2.36 -4.28
CA MET A 265 7.64 -1.88 -5.50
C MET A 265 6.11 -1.88 -5.37
N TRP A 266 5.59 -2.58 -4.35
CA TRP A 266 4.17 -2.78 -4.12
C TRP A 266 3.44 -3.30 -5.36
N HIS A 267 2.13 -3.45 -5.29
CA HIS A 267 1.32 -3.98 -6.39
C HIS A 267 0.16 -3.04 -6.77
N ALA A 268 -0.08 -1.96 -6.04
CA ALA A 268 -1.08 -0.93 -6.39
C ALA A 268 -0.42 0.26 -7.10
N ALA A 269 -1.16 0.91 -7.99
CA ALA A 269 -0.67 2.08 -8.72
C ALA A 269 -0.75 3.37 -7.89
N GLY A 270 -1.59 3.42 -6.86
CA GLY A 270 -1.71 4.58 -5.98
C GLY A 270 -2.29 4.23 -4.61
N ALA A 271 -2.35 5.21 -3.73
CA ALA A 271 -2.86 5.08 -2.37
C ALA A 271 -4.39 5.26 -2.35
N PHE A 272 -5.12 4.16 -2.34
CA PHE A 272 -6.58 4.17 -2.26
C PHE A 272 -7.07 3.59 -0.94
N LYS A 273 -6.97 2.26 -0.76
CA LYS A 273 -7.34 1.57 0.48
C LYS A 273 -6.17 1.61 1.46
N THR A 274 -6.46 1.75 2.74
CA THR A 274 -5.42 1.69 3.78
C THR A 274 -4.76 0.31 3.81
N VAL A 275 -3.44 0.30 3.97
CA VAL A 275 -2.61 -0.90 4.01
C VAL A 275 -1.58 -0.80 5.14
N GLY A 276 -0.93 -1.91 5.48
CA GLY A 276 0.16 -1.95 6.45
C GLY A 276 -0.19 -1.31 7.79
N TYR A 277 0.67 -0.45 8.28
CA TYR A 277 0.49 0.21 9.58
C TYR A 277 -0.70 1.19 9.62
N SER A 278 -1.15 1.70 8.48
CA SER A 278 -2.36 2.54 8.43
C SER A 278 -3.64 1.80 8.87
N ARG A 279 -3.59 0.47 8.98
CA ARG A 279 -4.71 -0.38 9.41
C ARG A 279 -4.67 -0.75 10.89
N VAL A 280 -3.73 -0.24 11.66
CA VAL A 280 -3.62 -0.52 13.09
C VAL A 280 -4.92 -0.13 13.81
N GLY A 281 -5.38 -1.00 14.72
CA GLY A 281 -6.64 -0.80 15.46
C GLY A 281 -7.91 -1.25 14.71
N LYS A 282 -7.79 -1.72 13.46
CA LYS A 282 -8.92 -2.34 12.76
C LYS A 282 -9.04 -3.83 13.13
N PRO A 283 -10.26 -4.41 13.19
CA PRO A 283 -10.50 -5.77 13.70
C PRO A 283 -9.69 -6.89 13.04
N ASP A 284 -9.15 -6.64 11.85
CA ASP A 284 -8.52 -7.64 11.01
C ASP A 284 -7.01 -7.76 11.18
N GLU A 285 -6.38 -6.81 11.88
CA GLU A 285 -4.92 -6.65 11.87
C GLU A 285 -4.25 -6.93 13.24
N ALA A 286 -5.01 -7.29 14.27
CA ALA A 286 -4.54 -7.42 15.65
C ALA A 286 -3.35 -8.39 15.89
N GLU A 287 -3.04 -9.29 14.95
CA GLU A 287 -2.01 -10.30 15.15
C GLU A 287 -0.69 -10.07 14.36
N ARG A 288 -0.58 -9.06 13.50
CA ARG A 288 0.52 -8.97 12.52
C ARG A 288 1.58 -7.90 12.76
N PHE A 289 1.60 -7.23 13.92
CA PHE A 289 2.47 -6.07 14.16
C PHE A 289 3.95 -6.35 14.42
N ALA A 290 4.51 -7.44 13.92
CA ALA A 290 5.94 -7.62 13.97
C ALA A 290 6.56 -7.33 12.60
N ARG A 291 7.21 -6.18 12.43
CA ARG A 291 8.22 -5.91 11.39
C ARG A 291 7.89 -6.37 9.94
N VAL A 292 6.62 -6.26 9.51
CA VAL A 292 6.21 -6.75 8.18
C VAL A 292 6.81 -5.91 7.06
N HIS A 293 6.93 -4.60 7.26
CA HIS A 293 7.37 -3.62 6.25
C HIS A 293 8.65 -2.87 6.65
N LYS A 294 9.37 -3.33 7.66
CA LYS A 294 10.59 -2.69 8.13
C LYS A 294 11.80 -3.04 7.26
N ASP A 295 12.79 -2.16 7.33
CA ASP A 295 14.08 -2.29 6.64
C ASP A 295 14.04 -2.00 5.12
N TYR A 296 12.98 -1.37 4.58
CA TYR A 296 13.01 -0.90 3.20
C TYR A 296 13.97 0.28 3.05
N ALA A 297 14.90 0.14 2.11
CA ALA A 297 15.80 1.21 1.71
C ALA A 297 15.07 2.25 0.86
N ALA A 298 14.08 1.80 0.09
CA ALA A 298 13.17 2.63 -0.66
C ALA A 298 11.84 1.92 -0.89
N ALA A 299 10.77 2.70 -1.09
CA ALA A 299 9.51 2.26 -1.67
C ALA A 299 9.17 3.17 -2.84
N ILE A 300 8.53 2.63 -3.90
CA ILE A 300 8.13 3.43 -5.05
C ILE A 300 6.65 3.81 -5.00
N VAL A 301 6.34 4.98 -5.56
CA VAL A 301 4.97 5.47 -5.73
C VAL A 301 4.78 6.11 -7.09
N SER A 302 3.52 6.29 -7.51
CA SER A 302 3.17 6.90 -8.79
C SER A 302 3.36 8.42 -8.79
N SER A 303 3.11 9.08 -7.66
CA SER A 303 3.28 10.54 -7.53
C SER A 303 3.72 10.95 -6.13
N ALA A 304 4.18 12.19 -5.99
CA ALA A 304 4.52 12.78 -4.69
C ALA A 304 3.32 12.83 -3.73
N HIS A 305 2.10 12.91 -4.26
CA HIS A 305 0.85 12.85 -3.49
C HIS A 305 0.74 11.60 -2.61
N ASP A 306 1.28 10.47 -3.07
CA ASP A 306 1.19 9.19 -2.38
C ASP A 306 2.28 8.96 -1.32
N ILE A 307 3.32 9.82 -1.28
CA ILE A 307 4.47 9.66 -0.36
C ILE A 307 4.03 9.52 1.10
N PRO A 308 3.21 10.43 1.70
CA PRO A 308 2.88 10.34 3.11
C PRO A 308 2.06 9.08 3.45
N PHE A 309 1.23 8.61 2.52
CA PHE A 309 0.42 7.41 2.73
C PHE A 309 1.28 6.14 2.76
N TYR A 310 2.23 6.00 1.85
CA TYR A 310 3.11 4.83 1.82
C TYR A 310 4.20 4.87 2.89
N ALA A 311 4.68 6.06 3.27
CA ALA A 311 5.55 6.23 4.42
C ALA A 311 4.86 5.76 5.72
N GLU A 312 3.59 6.15 5.93
CA GLU A 312 2.76 5.67 7.03
C GLU A 312 2.54 4.15 6.95
N ALA A 313 2.10 3.66 5.79
CA ALA A 313 1.76 2.26 5.58
C ALA A 313 2.94 1.31 5.87
N PHE A 314 4.14 1.70 5.47
CA PHE A 314 5.34 0.88 5.63
C PHE A 314 6.17 1.23 6.88
N GLY A 315 5.80 2.29 7.59
CA GLY A 315 6.55 2.76 8.76
C GLY A 315 7.99 3.15 8.41
N ILE A 316 8.19 3.83 7.28
CA ILE A 316 9.48 4.34 6.82
C ILE A 316 9.42 5.88 6.69
N PRO A 317 10.58 6.57 6.76
CA PRO A 317 10.63 8.00 6.48
C PRO A 317 10.17 8.35 5.06
N GLU A 318 9.58 9.54 4.90
CA GLU A 318 9.07 10.01 3.59
C GLU A 318 10.17 10.13 2.52
N ASP A 319 11.40 10.47 2.91
CA ASP A 319 12.57 10.55 2.02
C ASP A 319 12.97 9.21 1.40
N ARG A 320 12.45 8.10 1.92
CA ARG A 320 12.61 6.75 1.34
C ARG A 320 11.46 6.35 0.41
N VAL A 321 10.44 7.18 0.28
CA VAL A 321 9.35 6.92 -0.66
C VAL A 321 9.58 7.77 -1.91
N VAL A 322 9.86 7.11 -3.02
CA VAL A 322 10.37 7.76 -4.24
C VAL A 322 9.33 7.74 -5.35
N PRO A 323 8.91 8.90 -5.89
CA PRO A 323 7.92 8.98 -6.95
C PRO A 323 8.54 8.69 -8.32
N THR A 324 8.93 7.41 -8.54
CA THR A 324 9.49 6.96 -9.82
C THR A 324 8.44 6.72 -10.89
N GLY A 325 7.16 6.73 -10.53
CA GLY A 325 6.12 6.06 -11.28
C GLY A 325 6.09 4.56 -10.98
N ILE A 326 5.13 3.86 -11.57
CA ILE A 326 4.87 2.44 -11.32
C ILE A 326 5.22 1.63 -12.58
N PRO A 327 6.24 0.77 -12.57
CA PRO A 327 6.78 0.09 -13.75
C PRO A 327 5.75 -0.64 -14.62
N ARG A 328 4.78 -1.33 -14.03
CA ARG A 328 3.73 -2.03 -14.79
C ARG A 328 2.79 -1.07 -15.55
N MET A 329 2.80 0.23 -15.18
CA MET A 329 2.02 1.26 -15.86
C MET A 329 2.67 1.73 -17.17
N ASP A 330 3.97 1.47 -17.39
CA ASP A 330 4.68 1.85 -18.62
C ASP A 330 3.95 1.34 -19.87
N ARG A 331 3.30 0.18 -19.79
CA ARG A 331 2.50 -0.41 -20.88
C ARG A 331 1.33 0.47 -21.36
N PHE A 332 0.80 1.34 -20.48
CA PHE A 332 -0.30 2.25 -20.83
C PHE A 332 0.18 3.47 -21.65
N PHE A 333 1.48 3.64 -21.78
CA PHE A 333 2.13 4.70 -22.56
C PHE A 333 2.98 4.17 -23.70
N ASP A 334 3.16 2.83 -23.81
CA ASP A 334 3.85 2.17 -24.91
C ASP A 334 2.85 1.76 -26.00
N GLU A 335 2.97 2.34 -27.19
CA GLU A 335 2.03 2.11 -28.30
C GLU A 335 2.02 0.64 -28.79
N ARG A 336 3.15 -0.08 -28.67
CA ARG A 336 3.20 -1.50 -29.03
C ARG A 336 2.47 -2.35 -28.01
N ALA A 337 2.63 -2.05 -26.72
CA ALA A 337 1.93 -2.74 -25.66
C ALA A 337 0.41 -2.48 -25.73
N LYS A 338 -0.01 -1.23 -26.01
CA LYS A 338 -1.41 -0.89 -26.26
C LYS A 338 -1.99 -1.67 -27.43
N ALA A 339 -1.31 -1.67 -28.58
CA ALA A 339 -1.77 -2.39 -29.78
C ALA A 339 -1.87 -3.90 -29.52
N ALA A 340 -0.88 -4.49 -28.83
CA ALA A 340 -0.89 -5.90 -28.48
C ALA A 340 -2.04 -6.26 -27.51
N GLY A 341 -2.26 -5.44 -26.47
CA GLY A 341 -3.35 -5.63 -25.52
C GLY A 341 -4.72 -5.48 -26.17
N LEU A 342 -4.89 -4.46 -27.02
CA LEU A 342 -6.13 -4.29 -27.79
C LEU A 342 -6.41 -5.48 -28.72
N ALA A 343 -5.38 -6.01 -29.39
CA ALA A 343 -5.52 -7.20 -30.25
C ALA A 343 -5.91 -8.44 -29.42
N ALA A 344 -5.29 -8.62 -28.24
CA ALA A 344 -5.62 -9.72 -27.33
C ALA A 344 -7.07 -9.60 -26.80
N ALA A 345 -7.51 -8.39 -26.45
CA ALA A 345 -8.88 -8.14 -25.99
C ALA A 345 -9.91 -8.45 -27.09
N ARG A 346 -9.67 -7.99 -28.32
CA ARG A 346 -10.55 -8.27 -29.47
C ARG A 346 -10.59 -9.76 -29.84
N ALA A 347 -9.47 -10.46 -29.67
CA ALA A 347 -9.43 -11.91 -29.90
C ALA A 347 -10.22 -12.69 -28.84
N ALA A 348 -10.17 -12.23 -27.59
CA ALA A 348 -10.91 -12.83 -26.48
C ALA A 348 -12.41 -12.52 -26.50
N PHE A 349 -12.79 -11.35 -27.03
CA PHE A 349 -14.17 -10.85 -27.10
C PHE A 349 -14.48 -10.27 -28.48
N PRO A 350 -14.57 -11.14 -29.50
CA PRO A 350 -14.83 -10.70 -30.89
C PRO A 350 -16.19 -10.01 -31.05
N GLU A 351 -17.14 -10.26 -30.15
CA GLU A 351 -18.47 -9.63 -30.11
C GLU A 351 -18.40 -8.11 -29.90
N THR A 352 -17.30 -7.60 -29.39
CA THR A 352 -17.13 -6.15 -29.15
C THR A 352 -16.83 -5.38 -30.45
N ALA A 353 -16.56 -6.06 -31.53
CA ALA A 353 -16.19 -5.41 -32.79
C ALA A 353 -17.35 -4.57 -33.35
N GLY A 354 -17.12 -3.26 -33.48
CA GLY A 354 -18.11 -2.33 -34.01
C GLY A 354 -19.11 -1.81 -32.97
N HIS A 355 -19.01 -2.25 -31.72
CA HIS A 355 -19.87 -1.83 -30.62
C HIS A 355 -19.10 -1.07 -29.54
N MET A 356 -19.79 -0.19 -28.78
CA MET A 356 -19.26 0.37 -27.55
C MET A 356 -18.97 -0.75 -26.57
N THR A 357 -17.78 -0.76 -26.00
CA THR A 357 -17.36 -1.79 -25.02
C THR A 357 -17.44 -1.25 -23.60
N VAL A 358 -18.34 -1.82 -22.81
CA VAL A 358 -18.51 -1.48 -21.39
C VAL A 358 -17.91 -2.61 -20.55
N LEU A 359 -17.03 -2.28 -19.62
CA LEU A 359 -16.53 -3.22 -18.62
C LEU A 359 -17.20 -2.97 -17.27
N TYR A 360 -17.94 -3.95 -16.77
CA TYR A 360 -18.42 -3.97 -15.40
C TYR A 360 -17.52 -4.86 -14.53
N ALA A 361 -16.69 -4.24 -13.70
CA ALA A 361 -15.67 -4.90 -12.88
C ALA A 361 -15.81 -4.53 -11.39
N PRO A 362 -16.78 -5.11 -10.66
CA PRO A 362 -16.99 -4.82 -9.26
C PRO A 362 -15.96 -5.52 -8.36
N THR A 363 -15.72 -4.94 -7.19
CA THR A 363 -14.91 -5.54 -6.12
C THR A 363 -15.69 -6.64 -5.40
N PHE A 364 -15.03 -7.74 -5.05
CA PHE A 364 -15.62 -8.77 -4.18
C PHE A 364 -15.80 -8.26 -2.74
N ARG A 365 -16.72 -8.88 -2.03
CA ARG A 365 -16.93 -8.72 -0.58
C ARG A 365 -16.29 -9.88 0.18
N GLY A 366 -16.01 -9.69 1.46
CA GLY A 366 -15.36 -10.70 2.30
C GLY A 366 -13.84 -10.58 2.35
N ARG A 367 -13.18 -11.58 2.97
CA ARG A 367 -11.75 -11.56 3.31
C ARG A 367 -10.98 -12.62 2.52
N GLY A 368 -10.38 -12.22 1.42
CA GLY A 368 -9.53 -13.11 0.61
C GLY A 368 -10.28 -14.25 -0.07
N PRO A 369 -9.57 -15.26 -0.60
CA PRO A 369 -10.12 -16.28 -1.50
C PRO A 369 -11.15 -17.23 -0.88
N THR A 370 -11.18 -17.35 0.47
CA THR A 370 -12.05 -18.31 1.17
C THR A 370 -13.43 -17.78 1.49
N SER A 371 -13.60 -16.45 1.48
CA SER A 371 -14.87 -15.79 1.82
C SER A 371 -15.28 -14.73 0.79
N ALA A 372 -14.63 -14.72 -0.37
CA ALA A 372 -14.97 -13.78 -1.44
C ALA A 372 -16.34 -14.10 -2.00
N SER A 373 -17.23 -13.11 -2.02
CA SER A 373 -18.59 -13.18 -2.55
C SER A 373 -18.95 -11.89 -3.29
N PHE A 374 -20.00 -11.94 -4.07
CA PHE A 374 -20.64 -10.78 -4.65
C PHE A 374 -22.16 -10.96 -4.61
N ASP A 375 -22.88 -9.90 -4.32
CA ASP A 375 -24.35 -9.92 -4.30
C ASP A 375 -24.89 -9.69 -5.72
N PHE A 376 -25.18 -10.79 -6.42
CA PHE A 376 -25.69 -10.74 -7.80
C PHE A 376 -27.11 -10.18 -7.90
N GLU A 377 -27.87 -10.11 -6.80
CA GLU A 377 -29.21 -9.49 -6.77
C GLU A 377 -29.12 -7.96 -6.98
N LYS A 378 -27.95 -7.37 -6.79
CA LYS A 378 -27.68 -5.96 -7.07
C LYS A 378 -27.49 -5.65 -8.56
N VAL A 379 -27.51 -6.66 -9.44
CA VAL A 379 -27.36 -6.50 -10.89
C VAL A 379 -28.70 -6.82 -11.57
N ASP A 380 -29.38 -5.80 -12.04
CA ASP A 380 -30.56 -5.98 -12.91
C ASP A 380 -30.09 -6.24 -14.36
N TYR A 381 -29.97 -7.53 -14.70
CA TYR A 381 -29.54 -7.94 -16.04
C TYR A 381 -30.50 -7.47 -17.14
N ALA A 382 -31.80 -7.35 -16.86
CA ALA A 382 -32.77 -6.91 -17.87
C ALA A 382 -32.60 -5.41 -18.17
N ALA A 383 -32.46 -4.59 -17.14
CA ALA A 383 -32.22 -3.16 -17.29
C ALA A 383 -30.85 -2.88 -17.92
N LEU A 384 -29.79 -3.66 -17.54
CA LEU A 384 -28.46 -3.54 -18.12
C LEU A 384 -28.46 -3.92 -19.61
N HIS A 385 -29.15 -5.01 -19.98
CA HIS A 385 -29.31 -5.42 -21.37
C HIS A 385 -30.05 -4.36 -22.20
N ALA A 386 -31.15 -3.83 -21.67
CA ALA A 386 -31.95 -2.82 -22.37
C ALA A 386 -31.11 -1.57 -22.71
N VAL A 387 -30.32 -1.05 -21.74
CA VAL A 387 -29.45 0.09 -22.02
C VAL A 387 -28.28 -0.25 -22.92
N ALA A 388 -27.77 -1.48 -22.87
CA ALA A 388 -26.73 -1.95 -23.78
C ALA A 388 -27.23 -2.00 -25.24
N VAL A 389 -28.48 -2.45 -25.48
CA VAL A 389 -29.11 -2.40 -26.79
C VAL A 389 -29.33 -0.95 -27.24
N GLU A 390 -29.84 -0.08 -26.37
CA GLU A 390 -30.09 1.34 -26.65
C GLU A 390 -28.79 2.09 -27.06
N LYS A 391 -27.66 1.77 -26.42
CA LYS A 391 -26.34 2.37 -26.68
C LYS A 391 -25.50 1.64 -27.73
N ASP A 392 -26.03 0.61 -28.35
CA ASP A 392 -25.26 -0.31 -29.22
C ASP A 392 -23.97 -0.79 -28.58
N ALA A 393 -24.06 -1.22 -27.32
CA ALA A 393 -22.93 -1.62 -26.49
C ALA A 393 -22.89 -3.14 -26.25
N ILE A 394 -21.69 -3.65 -26.02
CA ILE A 394 -21.42 -4.97 -25.41
C ILE A 394 -20.90 -4.73 -23.99
N VAL A 395 -21.55 -5.35 -23.00
CA VAL A 395 -21.13 -5.28 -21.60
C VAL A 395 -20.38 -6.55 -21.21
N ILE A 396 -19.09 -6.42 -20.91
CA ILE A 396 -18.27 -7.51 -20.37
C ILE A 396 -18.34 -7.39 -18.84
N ILE A 397 -18.89 -8.41 -18.17
CA ILE A 397 -18.93 -8.49 -16.71
C ILE A 397 -17.75 -9.35 -16.27
N LYS A 398 -16.81 -8.77 -15.54
CA LYS A 398 -15.58 -9.45 -15.12
C LYS A 398 -15.43 -9.43 -13.60
N MET A 399 -15.77 -10.56 -12.96
CA MET A 399 -15.60 -10.71 -11.51
C MET A 399 -14.14 -10.92 -11.15
N HIS A 400 -13.81 -10.53 -9.91
CA HIS A 400 -12.50 -10.83 -9.35
C HIS A 400 -12.29 -12.37 -9.27
N PRO A 401 -11.08 -12.90 -9.56
CA PRO A 401 -10.80 -14.34 -9.58
C PRO A 401 -11.10 -15.09 -8.27
N PHE A 402 -11.28 -14.39 -7.15
CA PHE A 402 -11.67 -15.00 -5.88
C PHE A 402 -13.16 -15.35 -5.82
N VAL A 403 -14.02 -14.70 -6.60
CA VAL A 403 -15.44 -15.03 -6.72
C VAL A 403 -15.59 -16.27 -7.58
N ARG A 404 -16.08 -17.35 -7.01
CA ARG A 404 -16.21 -18.66 -7.69
C ARG A 404 -17.62 -18.92 -8.22
N GLU A 405 -18.58 -18.17 -7.70
CA GLU A 405 -19.97 -18.28 -8.12
C GLU A 405 -20.13 -17.82 -9.58
N PRO A 406 -20.92 -18.54 -10.39
CA PRO A 406 -21.18 -18.13 -11.77
C PRO A 406 -22.09 -16.89 -11.80
N LEU A 407 -21.88 -16.02 -12.78
CA LEU A 407 -22.66 -14.78 -12.97
C LEU A 407 -24.17 -15.00 -13.16
N GLY A 408 -24.59 -16.17 -13.66
CA GLY A 408 -26.00 -16.46 -13.85
C GLY A 408 -26.70 -15.60 -14.91
N ILE A 409 -25.96 -15.05 -15.89
CA ILE A 409 -26.55 -14.22 -16.97
C ILE A 409 -27.61 -15.04 -17.72
N PRO A 410 -28.89 -14.58 -17.76
CA PRO A 410 -29.96 -15.26 -18.49
C PRO A 410 -29.63 -15.39 -19.99
N GLN A 411 -30.01 -16.52 -20.60
CA GLN A 411 -29.73 -16.81 -22.02
C GLN A 411 -30.24 -15.69 -22.96
N ALA A 412 -31.38 -15.10 -22.63
CA ALA A 412 -32.00 -14.03 -23.41
C ALA A 412 -31.19 -12.72 -23.50
N PHE A 413 -30.16 -12.56 -22.64
CA PHE A 413 -29.37 -11.31 -22.56
C PHE A 413 -27.93 -11.50 -23.01
N ARG A 414 -27.54 -12.72 -23.41
CA ARG A 414 -26.13 -13.05 -23.77
C ARG A 414 -25.67 -12.50 -25.09
N ASP A 415 -26.57 -11.94 -25.88
CA ASP A 415 -26.25 -11.20 -27.09
C ASP A 415 -25.54 -9.87 -26.81
N ARG A 416 -25.74 -9.29 -25.62
CA ARG A 416 -25.14 -8.02 -25.21
C ARG A 416 -24.36 -8.10 -23.88
N LEU A 417 -24.63 -9.11 -23.04
CA LEU A 417 -23.97 -9.29 -21.74
C LEU A 417 -23.07 -10.54 -21.76
N ILE A 418 -21.76 -10.35 -21.59
CA ILE A 418 -20.75 -11.40 -21.70
C ILE A 418 -20.07 -11.64 -20.37
N ASP A 419 -19.96 -12.92 -19.94
CA ASP A 419 -19.14 -13.30 -18.78
C ASP A 419 -17.65 -13.33 -19.14
N GLY A 420 -16.92 -12.28 -18.76
CA GLY A 420 -15.47 -12.15 -18.96
C GLY A 420 -14.63 -12.74 -17.83
N SER A 421 -15.26 -13.31 -16.78
CA SER A 421 -14.56 -13.73 -15.55
C SER A 421 -13.54 -14.84 -15.78
N LYS A 422 -13.80 -15.74 -16.75
CA LYS A 422 -12.97 -16.92 -17.04
C LYS A 422 -12.19 -16.83 -18.37
N SER A 423 -12.13 -15.66 -18.98
CA SER A 423 -11.45 -15.47 -20.27
C SER A 423 -9.94 -15.77 -20.24
N GLY A 424 -9.31 -15.78 -19.07
CA GLY A 424 -7.85 -15.88 -18.93
C GLY A 424 -7.10 -14.62 -19.35
N LEU A 425 -7.79 -13.63 -19.94
CA LEU A 425 -7.20 -12.36 -20.36
C LEU A 425 -6.83 -11.50 -19.15
N ASP A 426 -5.63 -10.93 -19.16
CA ASP A 426 -5.22 -9.90 -18.21
C ASP A 426 -6.19 -8.71 -18.30
N VAL A 427 -6.68 -8.25 -17.16
CA VAL A 427 -7.61 -7.11 -17.13
C VAL A 427 -6.98 -5.85 -17.74
N ASN A 428 -5.68 -5.65 -17.60
CA ASN A 428 -4.98 -4.51 -18.19
C ASN A 428 -4.95 -4.56 -19.72
N ASP A 429 -4.95 -5.75 -20.33
CA ASP A 429 -5.10 -5.90 -21.79
C ASP A 429 -6.53 -5.56 -22.21
N LEU A 430 -7.52 -5.99 -21.43
CA LEU A 430 -8.92 -5.70 -21.69
C LEU A 430 -9.20 -4.20 -21.64
N LEU A 431 -8.58 -3.45 -20.71
CA LEU A 431 -8.81 -2.01 -20.55
C LEU A 431 -8.55 -1.22 -21.84
N PHE A 432 -7.65 -1.67 -22.71
CA PHE A 432 -7.39 -0.98 -23.98
C PHE A 432 -8.59 -1.01 -24.94
N ALA A 433 -9.47 -2.01 -24.82
CA ALA A 433 -10.69 -2.12 -25.63
C ALA A 433 -11.92 -1.47 -24.99
N VAL A 434 -11.86 -1.06 -23.73
CA VAL A 434 -13.01 -0.56 -22.96
C VAL A 434 -13.25 0.92 -23.21
N ASP A 435 -14.47 1.29 -23.55
CA ASP A 435 -14.90 2.69 -23.72
C ASP A 435 -15.49 3.28 -22.43
N LEU A 436 -16.17 2.46 -21.61
CA LEU A 436 -16.73 2.83 -20.32
C LEU A 436 -16.41 1.78 -19.26
N LEU A 437 -15.81 2.21 -18.14
CA LEU A 437 -15.61 1.37 -16.96
C LEU A 437 -16.70 1.60 -15.94
N ILE A 438 -17.39 0.56 -15.52
CA ILE A 438 -18.28 0.52 -14.37
C ILE A 438 -17.58 -0.28 -13.27
N THR A 439 -17.34 0.35 -12.12
CA THR A 439 -16.70 -0.31 -10.98
C THR A 439 -17.26 0.23 -9.67
N ASP A 440 -16.63 -0.14 -8.55
CA ASP A 440 -16.95 0.37 -7.22
C ASP A 440 -15.66 0.79 -6.49
N TYR A 441 -15.13 -0.05 -5.61
CA TYR A 441 -13.96 0.23 -4.77
C TYR A 441 -12.66 -0.36 -5.33
N SER A 442 -12.56 -0.54 -6.63
CA SER A 442 -11.41 -1.16 -7.29
C SER A 442 -10.29 -0.15 -7.56
N SER A 443 -9.03 -0.58 -7.38
CA SER A 443 -7.86 0.21 -7.76
C SER A 443 -7.63 0.28 -9.28
N ILE A 444 -8.43 -0.42 -10.09
CA ILE A 444 -8.39 -0.37 -11.56
C ILE A 444 -8.61 1.05 -12.12
N VAL A 445 -9.18 1.92 -11.27
CA VAL A 445 -9.40 3.33 -11.62
C VAL A 445 -8.10 4.07 -11.95
N PHE A 446 -6.98 3.68 -11.32
CA PHE A 446 -5.68 4.27 -11.62
C PHE A 446 -5.24 3.93 -13.05
N GLU A 447 -5.27 2.65 -13.40
CA GLU A 447 -4.90 2.17 -14.73
C GLU A 447 -5.81 2.81 -15.79
N PHE A 448 -7.11 2.76 -15.58
CA PHE A 448 -8.08 3.24 -16.56
C PHE A 448 -8.05 4.76 -16.72
N SER A 449 -7.75 5.52 -15.66
CA SER A 449 -7.65 6.99 -15.74
C SER A 449 -6.58 7.47 -16.73
N THR A 450 -5.50 6.68 -16.93
CA THR A 450 -4.45 7.01 -17.91
C THR A 450 -4.94 6.97 -19.35
N LEU A 451 -6.03 6.25 -19.62
CA LEU A 451 -6.68 6.19 -20.93
C LEU A 451 -7.62 7.37 -21.19
N ARG A 452 -7.90 8.19 -20.17
CA ARG A 452 -8.80 9.36 -20.22
C ARG A 452 -10.19 9.04 -20.75
N ARG A 453 -10.71 7.88 -20.37
CA ARG A 453 -12.05 7.38 -20.75
C ARG A 453 -13.00 7.43 -19.54
N PRO A 454 -14.32 7.50 -19.76
CA PRO A 454 -15.33 7.66 -18.71
C PRO A 454 -15.40 6.48 -17.75
N MET A 455 -15.72 6.80 -16.47
CA MET A 455 -15.94 5.84 -15.40
C MET A 455 -17.24 6.12 -14.66
N LEU A 456 -17.93 5.05 -14.24
CA LEU A 456 -19.06 5.11 -13.32
C LEU A 456 -18.76 4.27 -12.08
N PHE A 457 -19.17 4.78 -10.91
CA PHE A 457 -18.94 4.14 -9.62
C PHE A 457 -20.27 3.69 -9.02
N TYR A 458 -20.58 2.39 -9.13
CA TYR A 458 -21.77 1.80 -8.55
C TYR A 458 -21.50 1.36 -7.10
N ALA A 459 -21.73 2.27 -6.16
CA ALA A 459 -21.37 2.16 -4.76
C ALA A 459 -22.61 1.98 -3.87
N TYR A 460 -23.38 0.89 -4.09
CA TYR A 460 -24.64 0.61 -3.42
C TYR A 460 -24.50 0.31 -1.91
N ASP A 461 -23.34 -0.06 -1.45
CA ASP A 461 -23.02 -0.45 -0.08
C ASP A 461 -21.85 0.35 0.52
N LEU A 462 -21.70 1.62 0.11
CA LEU A 462 -20.55 2.45 0.47
C LEU A 462 -20.32 2.54 1.99
N ASP A 463 -21.37 2.76 2.76
CA ASP A 463 -21.28 2.95 4.21
C ASP A 463 -20.80 1.66 4.92
N ASP A 464 -21.32 0.49 4.49
CA ASP A 464 -20.90 -0.82 4.99
C ASP A 464 -19.46 -1.14 4.57
N TYR A 465 -19.09 -0.75 3.34
CA TYR A 465 -17.74 -0.99 2.82
C TYR A 465 -16.69 -0.16 3.57
N ILE A 466 -16.95 1.12 3.85
CA ILE A 466 -16.08 1.99 4.66
C ILE A 466 -15.91 1.41 6.07
N GLY A 467 -16.98 0.88 6.67
CA GLY A 467 -16.92 0.24 7.99
C GLY A 467 -15.97 -0.97 8.04
N SER A 468 -15.84 -1.72 6.94
CA SER A 468 -15.00 -2.91 6.83
C SER A 468 -13.62 -2.65 6.25
N ARG A 469 -13.50 -1.69 5.31
CA ARG A 469 -12.27 -1.30 4.61
C ARG A 469 -12.16 0.21 4.64
N ASP A 470 -11.04 0.73 5.08
CA ASP A 470 -10.83 2.17 5.18
C ASP A 470 -10.10 2.70 3.95
N PHE A 471 -10.29 3.99 3.65
CA PHE A 471 -9.64 4.69 2.56
C PHE A 471 -8.68 5.75 3.10
N TYR A 472 -7.65 6.10 2.33
CA TYR A 472 -6.76 7.21 2.70
C TYR A 472 -7.44 8.57 2.55
N VAL A 473 -8.38 8.67 1.61
CA VAL A 473 -9.15 9.88 1.29
C VAL A 473 -10.63 9.49 1.22
N PRO A 474 -11.58 10.36 1.58
CA PRO A 474 -13.01 10.07 1.42
C PRO A 474 -13.34 9.64 -0.01
N PHE A 475 -14.11 8.55 -0.14
CA PHE A 475 -14.41 7.92 -1.44
C PHE A 475 -15.03 8.90 -2.43
N GLU A 476 -15.96 9.72 -1.96
CA GLU A 476 -16.72 10.66 -2.80
C GLU A 476 -15.82 11.75 -3.42
N SER A 477 -14.75 12.15 -2.72
CA SER A 477 -13.80 13.14 -3.24
C SER A 477 -12.66 12.51 -4.03
N PHE A 478 -12.50 11.18 -3.92
CA PHE A 478 -11.39 10.47 -4.55
C PHE A 478 -11.71 10.02 -5.98
N VAL A 479 -12.91 9.47 -6.22
CA VAL A 479 -13.18 8.77 -7.48
C VAL A 479 -13.37 9.74 -8.67
N PRO A 480 -12.75 9.43 -9.84
CA PRO A 480 -12.79 10.30 -11.01
C PRO A 480 -13.99 10.02 -11.90
N GLY A 481 -15.18 10.13 -11.37
CA GLY A 481 -16.41 9.95 -12.15
C GLY A 481 -17.65 9.98 -11.28
N ARG A 482 -18.80 9.82 -11.91
CA ARG A 482 -20.08 9.87 -11.24
C ARG A 482 -20.30 8.67 -10.33
N ILE A 483 -20.71 8.94 -9.09
CA ILE A 483 -21.14 7.93 -8.10
C ILE A 483 -22.63 7.74 -8.22
N VAL A 484 -23.09 6.50 -8.31
CA VAL A 484 -24.49 6.08 -8.28
C VAL A 484 -24.67 5.03 -7.19
N ARG A 485 -25.80 5.08 -6.49
CA ARG A 485 -26.08 4.19 -5.35
C ARG A 485 -27.16 3.15 -5.64
N THR A 486 -27.91 3.33 -6.71
CA THR A 486 -28.95 2.40 -7.14
C THR A 486 -28.74 1.96 -8.59
N PHE A 487 -29.25 0.77 -8.93
CA PHE A 487 -29.12 0.27 -10.30
C PHE A 487 -29.88 1.11 -11.33
N PRO A 488 -31.08 1.63 -11.05
CA PRO A 488 -31.75 2.59 -11.93
C PRO A 488 -30.93 3.87 -12.20
N GLU A 489 -30.23 4.42 -11.18
CA GLU A 489 -29.33 5.57 -11.37
C GLU A 489 -28.15 5.20 -12.30
N LEU A 490 -27.59 3.97 -12.17
CA LEU A 490 -26.55 3.49 -13.06
C LEU A 490 -27.01 3.45 -14.52
N VAL A 491 -28.18 2.85 -14.77
CA VAL A 491 -28.77 2.76 -16.10
C VAL A 491 -29.07 4.14 -16.69
N ASP A 492 -29.59 5.06 -15.87
CA ASP A 492 -29.89 6.44 -16.28
C ASP A 492 -28.62 7.23 -16.61
N ALA A 493 -27.54 7.05 -15.81
CA ALA A 493 -26.25 7.67 -16.09
C ALA A 493 -25.65 7.19 -17.44
N ILE A 494 -25.72 5.87 -17.73
CA ILE A 494 -25.29 5.32 -19.03
C ILE A 494 -26.13 5.91 -20.15
N ARG A 495 -27.45 5.98 -20.00
CA ARG A 495 -28.37 6.49 -21.02
C ARG A 495 -28.10 7.95 -21.38
N ARG A 496 -27.74 8.77 -20.38
CA ARG A 496 -27.51 10.22 -20.55
C ARG A 496 -26.06 10.58 -20.83
N ASP A 497 -25.15 9.61 -20.87
CA ASP A 497 -23.69 9.83 -20.94
C ASP A 497 -23.18 10.75 -19.82
N ASP A 498 -23.77 10.63 -18.61
CA ASP A 498 -23.47 11.46 -17.46
C ASP A 498 -22.37 10.81 -16.61
N PHE A 499 -21.12 11.03 -17.00
CA PHE A 499 -19.95 10.34 -16.46
C PHE A 499 -18.98 11.26 -15.67
N GLU A 500 -19.20 12.57 -15.69
CA GLU A 500 -18.28 13.57 -15.10
C GLU A 500 -16.84 13.41 -15.63
N LEU A 501 -16.68 13.27 -16.95
CA LEU A 501 -15.42 12.90 -17.62
C LEU A 501 -14.27 13.87 -17.32
N GLU A 502 -14.56 15.13 -17.02
CA GLU A 502 -13.59 16.16 -16.65
C GLU A 502 -12.75 15.77 -15.42
N LYS A 503 -13.32 14.98 -14.50
CA LYS A 503 -12.62 14.51 -13.29
C LYS A 503 -11.51 13.52 -13.60
N VAL A 504 -11.61 12.76 -14.71
CA VAL A 504 -10.62 11.72 -15.07
C VAL A 504 -9.26 12.33 -15.38
N GLY A 505 -9.24 13.45 -16.09
CA GLY A 505 -8.00 14.15 -16.42
C GLY A 505 -7.27 14.67 -15.18
N ALA A 506 -8.00 15.36 -14.30
CA ALA A 506 -7.46 15.90 -13.05
C ALA A 506 -6.96 14.79 -12.12
N PHE A 507 -7.68 13.66 -12.05
CA PHE A 507 -7.25 12.48 -11.27
C PHE A 507 -5.92 11.92 -11.79
N ALA A 508 -5.78 11.72 -13.09
CA ALA A 508 -4.53 11.22 -13.67
C ALA A 508 -3.35 12.17 -13.39
N GLU A 509 -3.54 13.47 -13.51
CA GLU A 509 -2.52 14.48 -13.24
C GLU A 509 -2.11 14.55 -11.76
N THR A 510 -3.04 14.31 -10.83
CA THR A 510 -2.76 14.27 -9.39
C THR A 510 -1.99 13.00 -9.01
N HIS A 511 -2.43 11.85 -9.53
CA HIS A 511 -1.96 10.55 -9.07
C HIS A 511 -0.76 10.00 -9.86
N PHE A 512 -0.36 10.63 -10.96
CA PHE A 512 0.81 10.23 -11.74
C PHE A 512 1.76 11.39 -11.95
N ALA A 513 2.96 11.31 -11.36
CA ALA A 513 4.02 12.30 -11.59
C ALA A 513 4.54 12.25 -13.04
N TYR A 514 4.40 11.09 -13.68
CA TYR A 514 4.84 10.86 -15.04
C TYR A 514 3.77 10.09 -15.82
N LEU A 515 3.38 10.63 -16.97
CA LEU A 515 2.47 10.01 -17.93
C LEU A 515 3.27 9.52 -19.14
N ASP A 516 4.29 8.68 -18.87
CA ASP A 516 5.23 8.15 -19.86
C ASP A 516 5.58 6.68 -19.58
N ALA A 517 6.29 6.02 -20.51
CA ALA A 517 6.76 4.65 -20.39
C ALA A 517 8.13 4.52 -19.69
N GLY A 518 8.49 5.45 -18.83
CA GLY A 518 9.85 5.56 -18.25
C GLY A 518 9.97 5.10 -16.79
N SER A 519 8.91 4.58 -16.15
CA SER A 519 8.95 4.22 -14.73
C SER A 519 9.96 3.11 -14.44
N SER A 520 10.04 2.09 -15.31
CA SER A 520 11.03 1.02 -15.18
C SER A 520 12.46 1.54 -15.24
N ASP A 521 12.75 2.47 -16.15
CA ASP A 521 14.07 3.09 -16.28
C ASP A 521 14.41 3.92 -15.04
N ARG A 522 13.47 4.73 -14.52
CA ARG A 522 13.67 5.52 -13.29
C ARG A 522 13.98 4.62 -12.09
N VAL A 523 13.27 3.50 -11.92
CA VAL A 523 13.56 2.53 -10.86
C VAL A 523 14.97 1.96 -11.01
N ILE A 524 15.37 1.57 -12.22
CA ILE A 524 16.70 1.03 -12.49
C ILE A 524 17.77 2.08 -12.18
N ASP A 525 17.64 3.28 -12.73
CA ASP A 525 18.68 4.31 -12.67
C ASP A 525 18.80 4.96 -11.28
N GLN A 526 17.68 5.16 -10.57
CA GLN A 526 17.68 5.84 -9.28
C GLN A 526 17.83 4.88 -8.09
N LEU A 527 17.31 3.65 -8.18
CA LEU A 527 17.18 2.75 -7.03
C LEU A 527 18.00 1.45 -7.14
N ILE A 528 18.41 1.04 -8.34
CA ILE A 528 19.21 -0.18 -8.51
C ILE A 528 20.66 0.16 -8.80
N LEU A 529 20.94 0.87 -9.90
CA LEU A 529 22.31 1.13 -10.36
C LEU A 529 23.19 1.85 -9.32
N PRO A 530 22.72 2.84 -8.53
CA PRO A 530 23.56 3.47 -7.52
C PRO A 530 24.11 2.50 -6.47
N PHE A 531 23.38 1.42 -6.17
CA PHE A 531 23.76 0.43 -5.17
C PHE A 531 24.60 -0.73 -5.74
N VAL A 532 24.44 -1.04 -7.02
CA VAL A 532 25.20 -2.11 -7.67
C VAL A 532 26.44 -1.59 -8.41
N SER A 533 26.45 -0.31 -8.82
CA SER A 533 27.60 0.32 -9.49
C SER A 533 28.62 0.94 -8.51
N GLY A 534 28.21 1.32 -7.30
CA GLY A 534 29.00 2.04 -6.30
C GLY A 534 30.11 1.25 -5.59
N GLY A 535 30.63 0.19 -6.16
CA GLY A 535 31.71 -0.64 -5.61
C GLY A 535 33.11 -0.44 -6.22
N GLN A 536 33.32 0.65 -6.93
CA GLN A 536 34.65 1.11 -7.34
C GLN A 536 35.01 2.41 -6.59
N ARG A 537 35.07 2.34 -5.26
CA ARG A 537 35.83 3.29 -4.43
C ARG A 537 36.51 2.52 -3.30
#